data_81f0c4a9091631ed9923c1485eb3589d
#
_entry.id   81f0c4a9091631ed9923c1485eb3589d
#
_cell.length_a   1.000
_cell.length_b   1.000
_cell.length_c   1.000
_cell.angle_alpha   90.00
_cell.angle_beta   90.00
_cell.angle_gamma   90.00
#
_symmetry.space_group_name_H-M   'P 1'
#
loop_
_entity.id
_entity.type
_entity.pdbx_description
1 polymer ?
#
loop_
_entity_poly.entity_id
_entity_poly.type
_entity_poly.pdbx_seq_one_letter_code
_entity_poly.pdbx_strand_id
1 'polypeptide(L)'
;MSRTITFNELRRIKNRLPEGSIHVIAEKLNLPDQSVRNYFGGTDYDSGTNMGFHLEPGPDGGLVVLDDPQILDMALEILENSNS
;
A
#
# COMPACT_ATOMS: atom_id res chain seq x y z
N MET A 1 -4.38 10.57 10.15
CA MET A 1 -4.19 9.48 11.11
C MET A 1 -3.19 8.49 10.57
N SER A 2 -2.19 8.14 11.35
CA SER A 2 -1.22 7.12 10.93
C SER A 2 -1.78 5.72 11.19
N ARG A 3 -1.28 4.76 10.44
CA ARG A 3 -1.66 3.36 10.57
C ARG A 3 -0.43 2.49 10.42
N THR A 4 -0.34 1.44 11.20
CA THR A 4 0.79 0.51 11.14
C THR A 4 0.31 -0.85 10.67
N ILE A 5 1.06 -1.44 9.74
CA ILE A 5 0.77 -2.76 9.18
C ILE A 5 2.12 -3.47 8.96
N THR A 6 2.15 -4.79 9.03
CA THR A 6 3.39 -5.50 8.71
C THR A 6 3.64 -5.50 7.20
N PHE A 7 4.91 -5.57 6.83
CA PHE A 7 5.30 -5.58 5.42
C PHE A 7 4.68 -6.75 4.67
N ASN A 8 4.72 -7.95 5.28
CA ASN A 8 4.16 -9.13 4.62
C ASN A 8 2.64 -9.05 4.50
N GLU A 9 1.97 -8.45 5.48
CA GLU A 9 0.53 -8.23 5.39
C GLU A 9 0.20 -7.29 4.23
N LEU A 10 0.97 -6.22 4.08
CA LEU A 10 0.78 -5.28 2.98
C LEU A 10 0.95 -5.98 1.63
N ARG A 11 1.97 -6.85 1.51
CA ARG A 11 2.18 -7.61 0.28
C ARG A 11 1.05 -8.61 0.02
N ARG A 12 0.53 -9.23 1.07
CA ARG A 12 -0.61 -10.14 0.92
C ARG A 12 -1.83 -9.41 0.39
N ILE A 13 -2.08 -8.21 0.88
CA ILE A 13 -3.18 -7.37 0.38
C ILE A 13 -2.99 -7.09 -1.11
N LYS A 14 -1.78 -6.64 -1.49
CA LYS A 14 -1.49 -6.39 -2.90
C LYS A 14 -1.74 -7.61 -3.77
N ASN A 15 -1.26 -8.78 -3.32
CA ASN A 15 -1.38 -10.01 -4.11
C ASN A 15 -2.83 -10.48 -4.27
N ARG A 16 -3.71 -10.05 -3.39
CA ARG A 16 -5.14 -10.42 -3.46
C ARG A 16 -5.96 -9.44 -4.29
N LEU A 17 -5.39 -8.28 -4.62
CA LEU A 17 -6.11 -7.29 -5.41
C LEU A 17 -6.37 -7.79 -6.83
N PRO A 18 -7.58 -7.56 -7.36
CA PRO A 18 -7.86 -7.90 -8.75
C PRO A 18 -6.95 -7.15 -9.71
N GLU A 19 -6.77 -7.71 -10.91
CA GLU A 19 -5.98 -7.05 -11.95
C GLU A 19 -6.54 -5.67 -12.24
N GLY A 20 -5.66 -4.70 -12.40
CA GLY A 20 -6.05 -3.32 -12.70
C GLY A 20 -6.34 -2.47 -11.47
N SER A 21 -6.32 -3.04 -10.26
CA SER A 21 -6.63 -2.29 -9.05
C SER A 21 -5.63 -1.17 -8.78
N ILE A 22 -4.35 -1.40 -9.06
CA ILE A 22 -3.31 -0.38 -8.88
C ILE A 22 -3.66 0.86 -9.71
N HIS A 23 -4.04 0.66 -10.96
CA HIS A 23 -4.41 1.76 -11.85
C HIS A 23 -5.65 2.49 -11.33
N VAL A 24 -6.65 1.76 -10.85
CA VAL A 24 -7.88 2.36 -10.31
C VAL A 24 -7.57 3.25 -9.12
N ILE A 25 -6.74 2.75 -8.19
CA ILE A 25 -6.35 3.52 -7.02
C ILE A 25 -5.58 4.78 -7.45
N ALA A 26 -4.61 4.62 -8.34
CA ALA A 26 -3.80 5.73 -8.82
C ALA A 26 -4.67 6.80 -9.47
N GLU A 27 -5.61 6.39 -10.30
CA GLU A 27 -6.50 7.33 -10.99
C GLU A 27 -7.38 8.09 -10.00
N LYS A 28 -7.96 7.40 -9.03
CA LYS A 28 -8.84 8.04 -8.04
C LYS A 28 -8.09 9.02 -7.13
N LEU A 29 -6.84 8.74 -6.85
CA LEU A 29 -6.02 9.60 -5.98
C LEU A 29 -5.16 10.57 -6.78
N ASN A 30 -5.26 10.55 -8.10
CA ASN A 30 -4.49 11.40 -8.99
C ASN A 30 -2.99 11.21 -8.79
N LEU A 31 -2.57 9.96 -8.74
CA LEU A 31 -1.17 9.57 -8.57
C LEU A 31 -0.71 8.75 -9.77
N PRO A 32 0.61 8.74 -10.05
CA PRO A 32 1.14 7.81 -11.04
C PRO A 32 0.98 6.36 -10.56
N ASP A 33 0.75 5.44 -11.50
CA ASP A 33 0.66 4.02 -11.18
C ASP A 33 1.89 3.53 -10.43
N GLN A 34 3.06 4.02 -10.82
CA GLN A 34 4.32 3.63 -10.20
C GLN A 34 4.35 3.97 -8.72
N SER A 35 3.78 5.10 -8.33
CA SER A 35 3.72 5.50 -6.92
C SER A 35 2.91 4.51 -6.11
N VAL A 36 1.79 4.04 -6.63
CA VAL A 36 0.96 3.06 -5.94
C VAL A 36 1.67 1.71 -5.87
N ARG A 37 2.34 1.29 -6.94
CA ARG A 37 3.13 0.06 -6.94
C ARG A 37 4.24 0.10 -5.89
N ASN A 38 4.95 1.22 -5.82
CA ASN A 38 6.03 1.38 -4.84
C ASN A 38 5.51 1.34 -3.42
N TYR A 39 4.33 1.89 -3.20
CA TYR A 39 3.68 1.85 -1.89
C TYR A 39 3.52 0.41 -1.40
N PHE A 40 3.05 -0.49 -2.25
CA PHE A 40 2.86 -1.88 -1.88
C PHE A 40 4.13 -2.72 -1.99
N GLY A 41 4.99 -2.39 -2.94
CA GLY A 41 6.18 -3.18 -3.21
C GLY A 41 7.37 -2.90 -2.33
N GLY A 42 7.40 -1.73 -1.71
CA GLY A 42 8.49 -1.35 -0.82
C GLY A 42 9.83 -1.18 -1.50
N THR A 43 9.85 -0.90 -2.81
CA THR A 43 11.10 -0.87 -3.54
C THR A 43 11.89 0.41 -3.39
N ASP A 44 11.25 1.49 -3.00
CA ASP A 44 11.88 2.81 -2.92
C ASP A 44 11.85 3.41 -1.52
N TYR A 45 11.79 2.55 -0.50
CA TYR A 45 11.77 3.05 0.88
C TYR A 45 13.04 3.83 1.22
N ASP A 46 14.16 3.49 0.59
CA ASP A 46 15.45 4.13 0.89
C ASP A 46 15.74 5.33 0.00
N SER A 47 14.91 5.63 -0.98
CA SER A 47 15.18 6.69 -1.94
C SER A 47 14.76 8.07 -1.47
N GLY A 48 14.11 8.15 -0.32
CA GLY A 48 13.65 9.43 0.21
C GLY A 48 12.36 9.93 -0.42
N THR A 49 11.85 9.25 -1.42
CA THR A 49 10.54 9.55 -1.97
C THR A 49 9.49 8.86 -1.12
N ASN A 50 9.25 9.40 0.06
CA ASN A 50 8.28 8.79 0.92
C ASN A 50 6.87 9.22 0.50
N MET A 51 6.06 8.25 0.22
CA MET A 51 4.63 8.44 -0.05
C MET A 51 3.85 8.46 1.25
N GLY A 52 4.43 9.04 2.29
CA GLY A 52 3.81 9.07 3.59
C GLY A 52 3.92 7.76 4.35
N PHE A 53 5.00 7.03 4.16
CA PHE A 53 5.25 5.79 4.91
C PHE A 53 6.73 5.59 5.18
N HIS A 54 7.03 4.78 6.17
CA HIS A 54 8.41 4.38 6.46
C HIS A 54 8.42 2.99 7.10
N LEU A 55 9.59 2.33 7.02
CA LEU A 55 9.76 0.99 7.58
C LEU A 55 10.43 1.05 8.94
N GLU A 56 9.99 0.20 9.85
CA GLU A 56 10.62 0.00 11.14
C GLU A 56 10.88 -1.49 11.35
N PRO A 57 11.91 -1.85 12.15
CA PRO A 57 12.16 -3.25 12.47
C PRO A 57 10.96 -3.84 13.21
N GLY A 58 10.66 -5.10 12.92
CA GLY A 58 9.56 -5.76 13.59
C GLY A 58 9.28 -7.13 12.99
N PRO A 59 8.26 -7.82 13.49
CA PRO A 59 7.90 -9.16 13.00
C PRO A 59 7.29 -9.09 11.60
N ASP A 60 7.19 -10.26 10.99
CA ASP A 60 6.46 -10.45 9.72
C ASP A 60 6.99 -9.53 8.61
N GLY A 61 8.32 -9.45 8.49
CA GLY A 61 9.00 -8.68 7.45
C GLY A 61 9.27 -7.23 7.81
N GLY A 62 8.89 -6.78 9.01
CA GLY A 62 9.04 -5.41 9.46
C GLY A 62 7.70 -4.69 9.51
N LEU A 63 7.70 -3.54 10.16
CA LEU A 63 6.50 -2.72 10.29
C LEU A 63 6.53 -1.59 9.27
N VAL A 64 5.40 -1.34 8.64
CA VAL A 64 5.21 -0.21 7.73
C VAL A 64 4.30 0.78 8.43
N VAL A 65 4.81 1.98 8.67
CA VAL A 65 4.02 3.05 9.27
C VAL A 65 3.52 3.95 8.15
N LEU A 66 2.21 4.05 8.03
CA LEU A 66 1.55 4.80 6.96
C LEU A 66 1.02 6.10 7.53
N ASP A 67 1.62 7.22 7.14
CA ASP A 67 1.15 8.54 7.55
C ASP A 67 -0.18 8.88 6.88
N ASP A 68 -0.35 8.44 5.64
CA ASP A 68 -1.59 8.61 4.90
C ASP A 68 -2.08 7.23 4.45
N PRO A 69 -3.11 6.68 5.08
CA PRO A 69 -3.59 5.34 4.76
C PRO A 69 -4.58 5.28 3.61
N GLN A 70 -4.74 6.35 2.83
CA GLN A 70 -5.73 6.37 1.74
C GLN A 70 -5.56 5.23 0.75
N ILE A 71 -4.32 4.95 0.33
CA ILE A 71 -4.06 3.87 -0.63
C ILE A 71 -4.46 2.53 -0.03
N LEU A 72 -4.09 2.28 1.22
CA LEU A 72 -4.47 1.04 1.89
C LEU A 72 -5.97 0.92 2.05
N ASP A 73 -6.64 2.00 2.46
CA ASP A 73 -8.08 1.98 2.65
C ASP A 73 -8.81 1.69 1.36
N MET A 74 -8.36 2.25 0.24
CA MET A 74 -8.95 1.96 -1.06
C MET A 74 -8.71 0.51 -1.49
N ALA A 75 -7.53 -0.02 -1.21
CA ALA A 75 -7.22 -1.41 -1.51
C ALA A 75 -8.14 -2.36 -0.73
N LEU A 76 -8.33 -2.08 0.55
CA LEU A 76 -9.22 -2.90 1.39
C LEU A 76 -10.66 -2.81 0.92
N GLU A 77 -11.10 -1.65 0.50
CA GLU A 77 -12.44 -1.48 -0.06
C GLU A 77 -12.63 -2.30 -1.34
N ILE A 78 -11.63 -2.30 -2.22
CA ILE A 78 -11.68 -3.10 -3.44
C ILE A 78 -11.78 -4.58 -3.11
N LEU A 79 -10.98 -5.05 -2.13
CA LEU A 79 -11.02 -6.45 -1.72
C LEU A 79 -12.36 -6.82 -1.13
N GLU A 80 -12.94 -5.96 -0.32
CA GLU A 80 -14.25 -6.20 0.27
C GLU A 80 -15.32 -6.32 -0.80
N ASN A 81 -15.29 -5.44 -1.79
CA ASN A 81 -16.25 -5.47 -2.88
C ASN A 81 -16.05 -6.67 -3.79
N SER A 82 -14.82 -7.15 -3.95
CA SER A 82 -14.52 -8.31 -4.78
C SER A 82 -15.00 -9.62 -4.15
N ASN A 83 -15.09 -9.65 -2.84
CA ASN A 83 -15.45 -10.85 -2.09
C ASN A 83 -16.95 -10.99 -1.85
N SER A 84 -17.70 -10.02 -2.27
CA SER A 84 -19.15 -10.04 -2.05
C SER A 84 -19.91 -10.75 -3.16
#